data_eb4b60cba7586f867ed74d009901c392
#
_entry.id   eb4b60cba7586f867ed74d009901c392
#
_cell.length_a   1.000
_cell.length_b   1.000
_cell.length_c   1.000
_cell.angle_alpha   90.00
_cell.angle_beta   90.00
_cell.angle_gamma   90.00
#
_symmetry.space_group_name_H-M   'P 1'
#
loop_
_entity.id
_entity.type
_entity.pdbx_description
1 polymer ?
#
loop_
_entity_poly.entity_id
_entity_poly.type
_entity_poly.pdbx_seq_one_letter_code
_entity_poly.pdbx_strand_id
1 'polypeptide(L)'
;MQFDVFNGDADGICSLLQLRLEDPVESQLVTGIKRDIALLERVAAEEGDHVTVLDLSMVKNRDALNRLLAAGVNVDYVDHHAAGDIPDHSNLTVTISEAPEVCTALLINGRLRGAQVAWAIAGAFGDNLDEPASQVARKAGFSERDTTQLRELGICLNYNGYGPSLEDLHFHPANLYGALYEAQSPAAFAASNAFRKLQDGYREDVAASEALAPVHVQPGFAVYQLPNASWARRVSGVFSNDLVRAFPARAHAVLTERNDGSFLVSVRAPFERRTGAETVCSQFATGGGREAAAGINRLPAEQLDQLIGALSAEYDG
;
A
#
# COMPACT_ATOMS: atom_id res chain seq x y z
N MET A 1 6.39 17.66 22.18
CA MET A 1 7.17 16.79 21.24
C MET A 1 6.54 16.80 19.86
N GLN A 2 7.26 16.30 18.83
CA GLN A 2 6.71 16.05 17.48
C GLN A 2 6.59 14.54 17.26
N PHE A 3 5.44 14.11 16.73
CA PHE A 3 5.21 12.74 16.26
C PHE A 3 4.88 12.77 14.78
N ASP A 4 5.52 11.91 13.99
CA ASP A 4 5.21 11.70 12.58
C ASP A 4 4.64 10.29 12.41
N VAL A 5 3.34 10.23 12.12
CA VAL A 5 2.57 8.99 12.00
C VAL A 5 2.23 8.79 10.53
N PHE A 6 2.76 7.74 9.90
CA PHE A 6 2.65 7.58 8.47
C PHE A 6 2.54 6.11 8.04
N ASN A 7 1.84 5.86 6.96
CA ASN A 7 1.80 4.53 6.35
C ASN A 7 3.20 4.13 5.87
N GLY A 8 3.58 2.87 6.10
CA GLY A 8 4.90 2.35 5.74
C GLY A 8 5.09 2.01 4.26
N ASP A 9 4.22 2.48 3.39
CA ASP A 9 4.32 2.31 1.95
C ASP A 9 4.95 3.53 1.25
N ALA A 10 4.98 3.53 -0.08
CA ALA A 10 5.61 4.60 -0.84
C ALA A 10 4.93 5.95 -0.65
N ASP A 11 3.59 5.99 -0.58
CA ASP A 11 2.83 7.23 -0.45
C ASP A 11 3.07 7.87 0.92
N GLY A 12 2.91 7.12 2.01
CA GLY A 12 3.15 7.62 3.36
C GLY A 12 4.61 8.04 3.59
N ILE A 13 5.58 7.22 3.17
CA ILE A 13 7.01 7.53 3.31
C ILE A 13 7.40 8.77 2.50
N CYS A 14 7.00 8.86 1.22
CA CYS A 14 7.31 10.02 0.38
C CYS A 14 6.60 11.29 0.84
N SER A 15 5.43 11.17 1.46
CA SER A 15 4.71 12.30 2.07
C SER A 15 5.50 12.91 3.21
N LEU A 16 5.94 12.08 4.17
CA LEU A 16 6.75 12.55 5.29
C LEU A 16 8.09 13.11 4.81
N LEU A 17 8.74 12.42 3.88
CA LEU A 17 10.03 12.84 3.35
C LEU A 17 9.98 14.24 2.75
N GLN A 18 8.97 14.55 1.93
CA GLN A 18 8.78 15.88 1.37
C GLN A 18 8.67 16.95 2.47
N LEU A 19 7.84 16.70 3.49
CA LEU A 19 7.68 17.63 4.61
C LEU A 19 8.98 17.88 5.36
N ARG A 20 9.73 16.82 5.67
CA ARG A 20 10.90 16.91 6.53
C ARG A 20 12.17 17.36 5.79
N LEU A 21 12.19 17.29 4.45
CA LEU A 21 13.21 17.94 3.66
C LEU A 21 13.04 19.47 3.60
N GLU A 22 11.80 19.98 3.63
CA GLU A 22 11.51 21.42 3.64
C GLU A 22 11.45 22.02 5.04
N ASP A 23 10.96 21.26 6.02
CA ASP A 23 10.83 21.66 7.43
C ASP A 23 11.42 20.57 8.33
N PRO A 24 12.74 20.54 8.52
CA PRO A 24 13.41 19.55 9.34
C PRO A 24 13.02 19.69 10.83
N VAL A 25 12.47 18.62 11.38
CA VAL A 25 12.06 18.54 12.78
C VAL A 25 12.50 17.20 13.35
N GLU A 26 13.03 17.20 14.56
CA GLU A 26 13.24 15.96 15.30
C GLU A 26 11.90 15.42 15.78
N SER A 27 11.54 14.21 15.34
CA SER A 27 10.24 13.62 15.63
C SER A 27 10.35 12.15 16.02
N GLN A 28 9.37 11.69 16.78
CA GLN A 28 9.14 10.27 17.00
C GLN A 28 8.37 9.70 15.83
N LEU A 29 8.98 8.75 15.09
CA LEU A 29 8.34 8.10 13.95
C LEU A 29 7.44 6.96 14.43
N VAL A 30 6.17 6.97 13.99
CA VAL A 30 5.18 5.92 14.24
C VAL A 30 4.72 5.38 12.90
N THR A 31 5.15 4.19 12.55
CA THR A 31 4.85 3.56 11.26
C THR A 31 4.78 2.04 11.40
N GLY A 32 4.41 1.35 10.33
CA GLY A 32 4.27 -0.10 10.28
C GLY A 32 4.23 -0.61 8.84
N ILE A 33 3.72 -1.81 8.63
CA ILE A 33 3.47 -2.35 7.30
C ILE A 33 2.31 -1.59 6.62
N LYS A 34 2.16 -1.70 5.29
CA LYS A 34 1.07 -1.05 4.54
C LYS A 34 -0.34 -1.31 5.11
N ARG A 35 -0.57 -2.45 5.75
CA ARG A 35 -1.87 -2.82 6.35
C ARG A 35 -2.06 -2.35 7.79
N ASP A 36 -1.04 -1.79 8.42
CA ASP A 36 -1.12 -1.18 9.75
C ASP A 36 -1.77 0.21 9.65
N ILE A 37 -3.09 0.24 9.59
CA ILE A 37 -3.87 1.46 9.34
C ILE A 37 -4.39 2.14 10.60
N ALA A 38 -4.24 1.55 11.80
CA ALA A 38 -4.67 2.11 13.09
C ALA A 38 -3.49 2.62 13.92
N LEU A 39 -2.54 3.31 13.28
CA LEU A 39 -1.26 3.70 13.90
C LEU A 39 -1.40 4.80 14.96
N LEU A 40 -2.45 5.63 14.92
CA LEU A 40 -2.67 6.66 15.93
C LEU A 40 -2.91 6.08 17.34
N GLU A 41 -3.34 4.85 17.44
CA GLU A 41 -3.48 4.16 18.75
C GLU A 41 -2.13 4.04 19.49
N ARG A 42 -1.02 4.01 18.75
CA ARG A 42 0.34 3.88 19.28
C ARG A 42 0.95 5.20 19.74
N VAL A 43 0.26 6.34 19.51
CA VAL A 43 0.76 7.67 19.86
C VAL A 43 0.43 8.00 21.32
N ALA A 44 1.47 8.31 22.09
CA ALA A 44 1.39 8.73 23.48
C ALA A 44 1.78 10.22 23.62
N ALA A 45 1.07 11.10 22.88
CA ALA A 45 1.27 12.55 22.93
C ALA A 45 0.47 13.19 24.06
N GLU A 46 0.99 14.31 24.59
CA GLU A 46 0.43 15.09 25.68
C GLU A 46 0.00 16.49 25.21
N GLU A 47 -0.65 17.27 26.08
CA GLU A 47 -1.09 18.64 25.78
C GLU A 47 0.07 19.49 25.20
N GLY A 48 -0.21 20.16 24.08
CA GLY A 48 0.75 21.00 23.36
C GLY A 48 1.72 20.28 22.43
N ASP A 49 1.74 18.94 22.43
CA ASP A 49 2.47 18.16 21.44
C ASP A 49 1.86 18.32 20.03
N HIS A 50 2.64 18.00 19.01
CA HIS A 50 2.23 18.03 17.63
C HIS A 50 2.29 16.63 17.01
N VAL A 51 1.24 16.25 16.29
CA VAL A 51 1.13 14.98 15.58
C VAL A 51 0.84 15.25 14.11
N THR A 52 1.73 14.88 13.23
CA THR A 52 1.50 14.87 11.78
C THR A 52 1.05 13.47 11.36
N VAL A 53 -0.09 13.35 10.70
CA VAL A 53 -0.67 12.08 10.23
C VAL A 53 -0.72 12.08 8.72
N LEU A 54 -0.11 11.07 8.10
CA LEU A 54 0.04 10.98 6.66
C LEU A 54 -0.39 9.60 6.14
N ASP A 55 -1.31 9.61 5.16
CA ASP A 55 -1.72 8.41 4.43
C ASP A 55 -2.30 7.31 5.34
N LEU A 56 -3.19 7.70 6.21
CA LEU A 56 -3.89 6.81 7.14
C LEU A 56 -5.37 7.17 7.21
N SER A 57 -6.25 6.20 6.97
CA SER A 57 -7.70 6.41 7.00
C SER A 57 -8.16 7.01 8.33
N MET A 58 -8.75 8.22 8.28
CA MET A 58 -9.29 8.89 9.46
C MET A 58 -10.40 8.08 10.12
N VAL A 59 -11.23 7.40 9.34
CA VAL A 59 -12.30 6.53 9.87
C VAL A 59 -11.73 5.43 10.77
N LYS A 60 -10.58 4.85 10.39
CA LYS A 60 -9.93 3.78 11.16
C LYS A 60 -9.16 4.28 12.38
N ASN A 61 -8.86 5.58 12.43
CA ASN A 61 -8.14 6.21 13.53
C ASN A 61 -9.00 7.17 14.35
N ARG A 62 -10.34 7.15 14.16
CA ARG A 62 -11.28 8.10 14.75
C ARG A 62 -11.17 8.21 16.27
N ASP A 63 -11.19 7.08 16.96
CA ASP A 63 -11.19 7.05 18.43
C ASP A 63 -9.87 7.58 18.98
N ALA A 64 -8.75 7.18 18.37
CA ALA A 64 -7.43 7.68 18.73
C ALA A 64 -7.27 9.18 18.43
N LEU A 65 -7.77 9.66 17.29
CA LEU A 65 -7.79 11.09 16.94
C LEU A 65 -8.58 11.88 17.98
N ASN A 66 -9.79 11.46 18.32
CA ASN A 66 -10.61 12.14 19.33
C ASN A 66 -9.94 12.15 20.71
N ARG A 67 -9.26 11.07 21.09
CA ARG A 67 -8.47 11.00 22.34
C ARG A 67 -7.33 12.02 22.35
N LEU A 68 -6.58 12.15 21.25
CA LEU A 68 -5.49 13.11 21.12
C LEU A 68 -6.00 14.54 21.18
N LEU A 69 -7.05 14.86 20.45
CA LEU A 69 -7.66 16.20 20.46
C LEU A 69 -8.19 16.56 21.84
N ALA A 70 -8.88 15.64 22.54
CA ALA A 70 -9.35 15.85 23.91
C ALA A 70 -8.21 16.04 24.92
N ALA A 71 -7.03 15.50 24.64
CA ALA A 71 -5.81 15.73 25.43
C ALA A 71 -5.08 17.05 25.10
N GLY A 72 -5.60 17.89 24.20
CA GLY A 72 -4.99 19.17 23.83
C GLY A 72 -3.81 19.05 22.85
N VAL A 73 -3.69 17.92 22.13
CA VAL A 73 -2.66 17.68 21.12
C VAL A 73 -3.04 18.40 19.83
N ASN A 74 -2.07 19.01 19.16
CA ASN A 74 -2.24 19.61 17.84
C ASN A 74 -2.03 18.56 16.77
N VAL A 75 -3.02 18.35 15.88
CA VAL A 75 -2.97 17.32 14.85
C VAL A 75 -3.07 17.95 13.47
N ASP A 76 -2.10 17.65 12.59
CA ASP A 76 -2.13 17.95 11.15
C ASP A 76 -2.36 16.62 10.39
N TYR A 77 -3.53 16.48 9.78
CA TYR A 77 -4.01 15.26 9.13
C TYR A 77 -4.06 15.43 7.62
N VAL A 78 -3.22 14.70 6.88
CA VAL A 78 -3.21 14.70 5.41
C VAL A 78 -3.42 13.29 4.90
N ASP A 79 -4.49 13.09 4.12
CA ASP A 79 -4.88 11.76 3.65
C ASP A 79 -5.69 11.82 2.35
N HIS A 80 -5.81 10.70 1.67
CA HIS A 80 -6.66 10.56 0.47
C HIS A 80 -7.73 9.47 0.60
N HIS A 81 -7.81 8.82 1.74
CA HIS A 81 -8.86 7.85 2.03
C HIS A 81 -10.17 8.54 2.45
N ALA A 82 -11.28 7.77 2.40
CA ALA A 82 -12.55 8.27 2.90
C ALA A 82 -12.44 8.71 4.37
N ALA A 83 -12.75 9.99 4.61
CA ALA A 83 -12.59 10.61 5.92
C ALA A 83 -13.75 10.30 6.88
N GLY A 84 -14.96 10.06 6.34
CA GLY A 84 -16.19 10.10 7.12
C GLY A 84 -16.41 11.48 7.73
N ASP A 85 -17.07 11.56 8.88
CA ASP A 85 -17.28 12.82 9.57
C ASP A 85 -15.97 13.38 10.12
N ILE A 86 -15.59 14.58 9.73
CA ILE A 86 -14.36 15.24 10.22
C ILE A 86 -14.71 15.99 11.52
N PRO A 87 -13.97 15.76 12.63
CA PRO A 87 -14.20 16.50 13.87
C PRO A 87 -14.00 18.01 13.69
N ASP A 88 -14.91 18.82 14.18
CA ASP A 88 -14.73 20.27 14.30
C ASP A 88 -13.97 20.57 15.60
N HIS A 89 -12.67 20.83 15.49
CA HIS A 89 -11.79 21.05 16.65
C HIS A 89 -10.67 22.02 16.32
N SER A 90 -10.42 22.99 17.20
CA SER A 90 -9.42 24.05 16.99
C SER A 90 -7.98 23.55 16.84
N ASN A 91 -7.66 22.39 17.41
CA ASN A 91 -6.33 21.77 17.34
C ASN A 91 -6.20 20.78 16.16
N LEU A 92 -7.20 20.69 15.27
CA LEU A 92 -7.16 19.81 14.12
C LEU A 92 -7.06 20.62 12.83
N THR A 93 -5.99 20.37 12.06
CA THR A 93 -5.88 20.83 10.67
C THR A 93 -6.04 19.63 9.74
N VAL A 94 -6.86 19.74 8.70
CA VAL A 94 -7.17 18.64 7.78
C VAL A 94 -6.92 19.04 6.35
N THR A 95 -6.25 18.16 5.60
CA THR A 95 -6.14 18.24 4.15
C THR A 95 -6.46 16.84 3.60
N ILE A 96 -7.71 16.64 3.17
CA ILE A 96 -8.15 15.34 2.62
C ILE A 96 -8.76 15.54 1.24
N SER A 97 -8.45 14.63 0.31
CA SER A 97 -9.07 14.56 -1.00
C SER A 97 -9.32 13.10 -1.37
N GLU A 98 -10.59 12.73 -1.54
CA GLU A 98 -11.00 11.38 -1.96
C GLU A 98 -11.02 11.22 -3.50
N ALA A 99 -10.47 12.18 -4.25
CA ALA A 99 -10.39 12.12 -5.69
C ALA A 99 -9.50 10.94 -6.13
N PRO A 100 -9.94 10.10 -7.07
CA PRO A 100 -9.23 8.85 -7.41
C PRO A 100 -7.87 9.05 -8.10
N GLU A 101 -7.58 10.27 -8.55
CA GLU A 101 -6.32 10.67 -9.17
C GLU A 101 -5.33 11.32 -8.18
N VAL A 102 -5.64 11.33 -6.89
CA VAL A 102 -4.83 12.00 -5.85
C VAL A 102 -4.39 10.99 -4.81
N CYS A 103 -3.14 11.10 -4.37
CA CYS A 103 -2.60 10.43 -3.20
C CYS A 103 -2.01 11.44 -2.21
N THR A 104 -1.66 11.01 -1.01
CA THR A 104 -1.16 11.88 0.05
C THR A 104 0.13 12.60 -0.36
N ALA A 105 1.04 11.93 -1.08
CA ALA A 105 2.26 12.56 -1.57
C ALA A 105 1.99 13.70 -2.58
N LEU A 106 0.94 13.60 -3.38
CA LEU A 106 0.52 14.69 -4.27
C LEU A 106 -0.14 15.84 -3.50
N LEU A 107 -0.87 15.58 -2.42
CA LEU A 107 -1.40 16.63 -1.53
C LEU A 107 -0.28 17.43 -0.86
N ILE A 108 0.72 16.73 -0.33
CA ILE A 108 1.92 17.35 0.25
C ILE A 108 2.69 18.16 -0.80
N ASN A 109 2.85 17.63 -2.01
CA ASN A 109 3.46 18.36 -3.13
C ASN A 109 2.73 19.68 -3.42
N GLY A 110 1.40 19.67 -3.40
CA GLY A 110 0.58 20.89 -3.54
C GLY A 110 0.83 21.88 -2.41
N ARG A 111 0.86 21.42 -1.15
CA ARG A 111 1.15 22.23 0.05
C ARG A 111 2.55 22.88 -0.06
N LEU A 112 3.54 22.14 -0.51
CA LEU A 112 4.94 22.59 -0.68
C LEU A 112 5.20 23.27 -2.03
N ARG A 113 4.17 23.51 -2.84
CA ARG A 113 4.26 24.17 -4.14
C ARG A 113 5.30 23.56 -5.09
N GLY A 114 5.46 22.24 -5.03
CA GLY A 114 6.36 21.49 -5.91
C GLY A 114 7.82 21.45 -5.47
N ALA A 115 8.18 21.93 -4.29
CA ALA A 115 9.58 21.96 -3.82
C ALA A 115 10.25 20.58 -3.86
N GLN A 116 9.50 19.50 -3.56
CA GLN A 116 9.98 18.12 -3.55
C GLN A 116 9.23 17.22 -4.55
N VAL A 117 8.89 17.77 -5.71
CA VAL A 117 8.03 17.13 -6.71
C VAL A 117 8.50 15.74 -7.15
N ALA A 118 9.81 15.47 -7.19
CA ALA A 118 10.35 14.17 -7.56
C ALA A 118 9.93 13.06 -6.57
N TRP A 119 9.91 13.35 -5.27
CA TRP A 119 9.42 12.43 -4.26
C TRP A 119 7.91 12.22 -4.34
N ALA A 120 7.15 13.28 -4.64
CA ALA A 120 5.72 13.18 -4.86
C ALA A 120 5.37 12.26 -6.04
N ILE A 121 6.12 12.37 -7.14
CA ILE A 121 5.96 11.51 -8.32
C ILE A 121 6.26 10.05 -7.96
N ALA A 122 7.34 9.79 -7.21
CA ALA A 122 7.66 8.43 -6.76
C ALA A 122 6.56 7.86 -5.84
N GLY A 123 6.05 8.63 -4.88
CA GLY A 123 4.93 8.22 -4.02
C GLY A 123 3.67 7.88 -4.83
N ALA A 124 3.31 8.72 -5.79
CA ALA A 124 2.14 8.51 -6.64
C ALA A 124 2.27 7.24 -7.53
N PHE A 125 3.43 6.98 -8.12
CA PHE A 125 3.68 5.73 -8.83
C PHE A 125 3.59 4.51 -7.90
N GLY A 126 4.10 4.62 -6.68
CA GLY A 126 3.98 3.57 -5.67
C GLY A 126 2.54 3.27 -5.27
N ASP A 127 1.69 4.30 -5.28
CA ASP A 127 0.25 4.14 -5.00
C ASP A 127 -0.59 3.79 -6.26
N ASN A 128 0.08 3.34 -7.34
CA ASN A 128 -0.51 2.92 -8.63
C ASN A 128 -1.25 4.05 -9.39
N LEU A 129 -0.92 5.31 -9.15
CA LEU A 129 -1.43 6.45 -9.88
C LEU A 129 -0.55 6.78 -11.09
N ASP A 130 -0.40 5.83 -12.02
CA ASP A 130 0.53 5.93 -13.16
C ASP A 130 0.29 7.17 -14.02
N GLU A 131 -0.95 7.44 -14.41
CA GLU A 131 -1.26 8.60 -15.26
C GLU A 131 -1.15 9.93 -14.53
N PRO A 132 -1.69 10.11 -13.30
CA PRO A 132 -1.46 11.32 -12.51
C PRO A 132 0.03 11.60 -12.26
N ALA A 133 0.82 10.60 -11.86
CA ALA A 133 2.26 10.73 -11.66
C ALA A 133 2.99 11.16 -12.94
N SER A 134 2.66 10.54 -14.08
CA SER A 134 3.23 10.88 -15.40
C SER A 134 2.86 12.30 -15.83
N GLN A 135 1.64 12.77 -15.54
CA GLN A 135 1.22 14.14 -15.83
C GLN A 135 2.00 15.16 -14.99
N VAL A 136 2.19 14.89 -13.70
CA VAL A 136 3.00 15.74 -12.81
C VAL A 136 4.45 15.77 -13.29
N ALA A 137 5.03 14.62 -13.67
CA ALA A 137 6.39 14.52 -14.19
C ALA A 137 6.56 15.37 -15.48
N ARG A 138 5.64 15.26 -16.44
CA ARG A 138 5.66 16.07 -17.67
C ARG A 138 5.57 17.56 -17.37
N LYS A 139 4.67 17.97 -16.48
CA LYS A 139 4.51 19.39 -16.07
C LYS A 139 5.74 19.93 -15.37
N ALA A 140 6.44 19.11 -14.60
CA ALA A 140 7.67 19.47 -13.91
C ALA A 140 8.93 19.39 -14.80
N GLY A 141 8.79 18.95 -16.07
CA GLY A 141 9.89 18.91 -17.05
C GLY A 141 10.82 17.70 -16.93
N PHE A 142 10.39 16.62 -16.28
CA PHE A 142 11.17 15.37 -16.22
C PHE A 142 11.22 14.70 -17.58
N SER A 143 12.39 14.14 -17.93
CA SER A 143 12.53 13.29 -19.10
C SER A 143 11.81 11.95 -18.93
N GLU A 144 11.52 11.24 -20.03
CA GLU A 144 10.98 9.89 -19.97
C GLU A 144 11.87 8.94 -19.15
N ARG A 145 13.17 9.07 -19.27
CA ARG A 145 14.14 8.26 -18.51
C ARG A 145 14.01 8.53 -17.01
N ASP A 146 13.98 9.80 -16.60
CA ASP A 146 13.86 10.16 -15.19
C ASP A 146 12.50 9.73 -14.62
N THR A 147 11.43 9.89 -15.41
CA THR A 147 10.08 9.43 -15.05
C THR A 147 10.04 7.92 -14.85
N THR A 148 10.69 7.14 -15.71
CA THR A 148 10.80 5.68 -15.57
C THR A 148 11.57 5.30 -14.32
N GLN A 149 12.64 6.02 -13.99
CA GLN A 149 13.41 5.79 -12.76
C GLN A 149 12.58 6.09 -11.50
N LEU A 150 11.82 7.20 -11.50
CA LEU A 150 10.92 7.54 -10.39
C LEU A 150 9.80 6.51 -10.23
N ARG A 151 9.30 5.97 -11.34
CA ARG A 151 8.31 4.88 -11.31
C ARG A 151 8.88 3.61 -10.70
N GLU A 152 10.06 3.17 -11.13
CA GLU A 152 10.73 2.00 -10.55
C GLU A 152 10.98 2.19 -9.05
N LEU A 153 11.43 3.39 -8.66
CA LEU A 153 11.62 3.75 -7.26
C LEU A 153 10.33 3.62 -6.46
N GLY A 154 9.23 4.22 -6.92
CA GLY A 154 7.94 4.17 -6.26
C GLY A 154 7.42 2.73 -6.09
N ILE A 155 7.54 1.91 -7.14
CA ILE A 155 7.17 0.48 -7.09
C ILE A 155 7.99 -0.27 -6.04
N CYS A 156 9.31 -0.08 -6.00
CA CYS A 156 10.18 -0.76 -5.05
C CYS A 156 9.93 -0.30 -3.60
N LEU A 157 9.65 0.98 -3.38
CA LEU A 157 9.27 1.50 -2.06
C LEU A 157 7.94 0.90 -1.60
N ASN A 158 6.94 0.87 -2.48
CA ASN A 158 5.63 0.31 -2.17
C ASN A 158 5.70 -1.20 -1.90
N TYR A 159 6.51 -1.92 -2.69
CA TYR A 159 6.79 -3.34 -2.48
C TYR A 159 7.35 -3.63 -1.08
N ASN A 160 8.22 -2.76 -0.54
CA ASN A 160 8.70 -2.91 0.83
C ASN A 160 7.58 -2.82 1.88
N GLY A 161 6.47 -2.17 1.58
CA GLY A 161 5.31 -2.07 2.48
C GLY A 161 4.44 -3.34 2.55
N TYR A 162 4.62 -4.27 1.59
CA TYR A 162 3.82 -5.49 1.53
C TYR A 162 4.40 -6.59 2.41
N GLY A 163 3.53 -7.19 3.19
CA GLY A 163 3.79 -8.30 4.10
C GLY A 163 2.79 -8.28 5.25
N PRO A 164 2.50 -9.39 5.92
CA PRO A 164 1.66 -9.42 7.11
C PRO A 164 2.37 -8.96 8.39
N SER A 165 3.69 -8.84 8.38
CA SER A 165 4.50 -8.40 9.53
C SER A 165 5.77 -7.66 9.09
N LEU A 166 6.42 -6.96 10.04
CA LEU A 166 7.67 -6.24 9.79
C LEU A 166 8.84 -7.17 9.42
N GLU A 167 8.81 -8.41 9.89
CA GLU A 167 9.83 -9.43 9.60
C GLU A 167 9.81 -9.87 8.12
N ASP A 168 8.71 -9.67 7.42
CA ASP A 168 8.60 -9.97 6.00
C ASP A 168 9.24 -8.89 5.12
N LEU A 169 9.45 -7.70 5.65
CA LEU A 169 9.96 -6.56 4.89
C LEU A 169 11.49 -6.61 4.72
N HIS A 170 12.00 -6.00 3.67
CA HIS A 170 13.45 -5.81 3.49
C HIS A 170 14.03 -4.77 4.44
N PHE A 171 13.22 -3.74 4.76
CA PHE A 171 13.53 -2.67 5.70
C PHE A 171 12.33 -2.36 6.57
N HIS A 172 12.56 -2.11 7.85
CA HIS A 172 11.56 -1.42 8.67
C HIS A 172 11.26 -0.05 8.05
N PRO A 173 9.98 0.37 7.90
CA PRO A 173 9.64 1.61 7.19
C PRO A 173 10.33 2.87 7.75
N ALA A 174 10.52 2.98 9.07
CA ALA A 174 11.29 4.07 9.66
C ALA A 174 12.76 4.08 9.22
N ASN A 175 13.39 2.90 9.09
CA ASN A 175 14.78 2.81 8.62
C ASN A 175 14.88 3.13 7.12
N LEU A 176 13.87 2.72 6.33
CA LEU A 176 13.78 3.07 4.93
C LEU A 176 13.62 4.57 4.75
N TYR A 177 12.72 5.20 5.50
CA TYR A 177 12.58 6.66 5.54
C TYR A 177 13.91 7.35 5.88
N GLY A 178 14.64 6.87 6.89
CA GLY A 178 15.96 7.42 7.26
C GLY A 178 16.96 7.37 6.10
N ALA A 179 17.03 6.24 5.39
CA ALA A 179 17.91 6.07 4.22
C ALA A 179 17.53 7.01 3.05
N LEU A 180 16.24 7.26 2.85
CA LEU A 180 15.74 8.21 1.85
C LEU A 180 16.06 9.66 2.26
N TYR A 181 15.88 9.97 3.55
CA TYR A 181 16.19 11.30 4.10
C TYR A 181 17.69 11.63 3.98
N GLU A 182 18.58 10.68 4.29
CA GLU A 182 20.03 10.84 4.12
C GLU A 182 20.42 11.04 2.65
N ALA A 183 19.73 10.38 1.71
CA ALA A 183 20.00 10.50 0.28
C ALA A 183 19.56 11.86 -0.30
N GLN A 184 18.63 12.57 0.32
CA GLN A 184 18.13 13.90 -0.06
C GLN A 184 17.44 13.98 -1.44
N SER A 185 17.70 13.08 -2.36
CA SER A 185 17.08 13.07 -3.70
C SER A 185 16.83 11.64 -4.21
N PRO A 186 15.79 11.44 -5.05
CA PRO A 186 15.51 10.15 -5.67
C PRO A 186 16.69 9.58 -6.45
N ALA A 187 17.44 10.44 -7.17
CA ALA A 187 18.60 10.03 -7.96
C ALA A 187 19.74 9.49 -7.07
N ALA A 188 20.02 10.16 -5.95
CA ALA A 188 21.04 9.70 -4.99
C ALA A 188 20.61 8.40 -4.31
N PHE A 189 19.34 8.27 -3.92
CA PHE A 189 18.82 7.03 -3.34
C PHE A 189 18.87 5.87 -4.34
N ALA A 190 18.52 6.11 -5.61
CA ALA A 190 18.59 5.09 -6.67
C ALA A 190 20.01 4.55 -6.91
N ALA A 191 21.04 5.30 -6.54
CA ALA A 191 22.44 4.85 -6.59
C ALA A 191 22.89 4.08 -5.33
N SER A 192 22.07 4.01 -4.30
CA SER A 192 22.39 3.43 -2.99
C SER A 192 22.33 1.89 -2.96
N ASN A 193 22.99 1.29 -1.98
CA ASN A 193 22.85 -0.13 -1.69
C ASN A 193 21.45 -0.50 -1.16
N ALA A 194 20.79 0.44 -0.48
CA ALA A 194 19.43 0.23 0.01
C ALA A 194 18.45 0.06 -1.16
N PHE A 195 18.52 0.92 -2.18
CA PHE A 195 17.67 0.78 -3.36
C PHE A 195 17.99 -0.50 -4.14
N ARG A 196 19.27 -0.84 -4.33
CA ARG A 196 19.66 -2.10 -4.97
C ARG A 196 19.06 -3.32 -4.28
N LYS A 197 19.09 -3.37 -2.94
CA LYS A 197 18.47 -4.45 -2.18
C LYS A 197 16.95 -4.56 -2.43
N LEU A 198 16.24 -3.43 -2.51
CA LEU A 198 14.81 -3.43 -2.82
C LEU A 198 14.54 -3.90 -4.26
N GLN A 199 15.31 -3.41 -5.21
CA GLN A 199 15.17 -3.71 -6.63
C GLN A 199 15.46 -5.20 -6.92
N ASP A 200 16.55 -5.73 -6.37
CA ASP A 200 16.92 -7.15 -6.51
C ASP A 200 15.87 -8.04 -5.84
N GLY A 201 15.47 -7.71 -4.59
CA GLY A 201 14.42 -8.44 -3.89
C GLY A 201 13.08 -8.43 -4.63
N TYR A 202 12.67 -7.31 -5.19
CA TYR A 202 11.46 -7.24 -6.01
C TYR A 202 11.55 -8.13 -7.25
N ARG A 203 12.66 -8.07 -7.99
CA ARG A 203 12.87 -8.90 -9.19
C ARG A 203 12.90 -10.38 -8.88
N GLU A 204 13.60 -10.78 -7.81
CA GLU A 204 13.69 -12.18 -7.36
C GLU A 204 12.31 -12.72 -6.95
N ASP A 205 11.56 -11.96 -6.16
CA ASP A 205 10.24 -12.36 -5.68
C ASP A 205 9.21 -12.47 -6.82
N VAL A 206 9.22 -11.50 -7.75
CA VAL A 206 8.35 -11.54 -8.95
C VAL A 206 8.72 -12.75 -9.81
N ALA A 207 10.00 -12.97 -10.12
CA ALA A 207 10.44 -14.11 -10.89
C ALA A 207 10.06 -15.45 -10.24
N ALA A 208 10.15 -15.56 -8.91
CA ALA A 208 9.71 -16.74 -8.18
C ALA A 208 8.20 -16.98 -8.31
N SER A 209 7.37 -15.92 -8.31
CA SER A 209 5.93 -16.04 -8.51
C SER A 209 5.55 -16.39 -9.95
N GLU A 210 6.23 -15.83 -10.94
CA GLU A 210 6.01 -16.13 -12.36
C GLU A 210 6.37 -17.57 -12.73
N ALA A 211 7.29 -18.19 -12.00
CA ALA A 211 7.68 -19.59 -12.20
C ALA A 211 6.63 -20.59 -11.68
N LEU A 212 5.60 -20.14 -10.95
CA LEU A 212 4.58 -21.02 -10.39
C LEU A 212 3.59 -21.46 -11.47
N ALA A 213 3.32 -22.76 -11.51
CA ALA A 213 2.19 -23.31 -12.27
C ALA A 213 0.91 -23.22 -11.41
N PRO A 214 -0.25 -23.00 -12.04
CA PRO A 214 -1.53 -23.09 -11.32
C PRO A 214 -1.77 -24.50 -10.79
N VAL A 215 -2.31 -24.60 -9.58
CA VAL A 215 -2.68 -25.90 -8.99
C VAL A 215 -4.04 -26.39 -9.47
N HIS A 216 -4.88 -25.49 -10.02
CA HIS A 216 -6.16 -25.81 -10.64
C HIS A 216 -6.43 -24.85 -11.78
N VAL A 217 -6.93 -25.36 -12.93
CA VAL A 217 -7.25 -24.56 -14.12
C VAL A 217 -8.56 -25.02 -14.73
N GLN A 218 -9.44 -24.07 -14.97
CA GLN A 218 -10.67 -24.21 -15.75
C GLN A 218 -10.73 -23.07 -16.80
N PRO A 219 -11.62 -23.15 -17.78
CA PRO A 219 -11.74 -22.09 -18.79
C PRO A 219 -11.94 -20.70 -18.19
N GLY A 220 -12.82 -20.57 -17.18
CA GLY A 220 -13.17 -19.29 -16.56
C GLY A 220 -12.30 -18.87 -15.40
N PHE A 221 -11.51 -19.76 -14.79
CA PHE A 221 -10.66 -19.40 -13.66
C PHE A 221 -9.39 -20.26 -13.51
N ALA A 222 -8.42 -19.74 -12.75
CA ALA A 222 -7.25 -20.49 -12.32
C ALA A 222 -6.92 -20.23 -10.85
N VAL A 223 -6.36 -21.24 -10.17
CA VAL A 223 -5.94 -21.16 -8.77
C VAL A 223 -4.43 -21.39 -8.70
N TYR A 224 -3.74 -20.48 -8.01
CA TYR A 224 -2.31 -20.55 -7.73
C TYR A 224 -2.07 -20.68 -6.23
N GLN A 225 -1.05 -21.41 -5.84
CA GLN A 225 -0.67 -21.57 -4.45
C GLN A 225 0.75 -21.10 -4.24
N LEU A 226 0.90 -20.13 -3.34
CA LEU A 226 2.17 -19.57 -2.91
C LEU A 226 2.56 -20.21 -1.57
N PRO A 227 3.84 -20.57 -1.38
CA PRO A 227 4.31 -21.17 -0.13
C PRO A 227 4.26 -20.18 1.04
N ASN A 228 4.36 -20.70 2.25
CA ASN A 228 4.53 -19.89 3.46
C ASN A 228 5.96 -19.34 3.55
N ALA A 229 6.25 -18.33 2.75
CA ALA A 229 7.56 -17.67 2.70
C ALA A 229 7.38 -16.14 2.60
N SER A 230 8.34 -15.38 3.13
CA SER A 230 8.27 -13.91 3.11
C SER A 230 8.14 -13.34 1.69
N TRP A 231 8.89 -13.89 0.73
CA TRP A 231 8.80 -13.47 -0.66
C TRP A 231 7.38 -13.63 -1.23
N ALA A 232 6.73 -14.77 -0.94
CA ALA A 232 5.40 -15.07 -1.42
C ALA A 232 4.35 -14.09 -0.86
N ARG A 233 4.50 -13.74 0.41
CA ARG A 233 3.63 -12.77 1.07
C ARG A 233 3.82 -11.34 0.54
N ARG A 234 5.07 -10.95 0.18
CA ARG A 234 5.35 -9.63 -0.40
C ARG A 234 4.74 -9.45 -1.80
N VAL A 235 4.76 -10.49 -2.64
CA VAL A 235 4.31 -10.37 -4.03
C VAL A 235 2.89 -10.83 -4.30
N SER A 236 2.19 -11.43 -3.34
CA SER A 236 0.86 -12.04 -3.57
C SER A 236 -0.14 -11.10 -4.25
N GLY A 237 -0.14 -9.80 -3.89
CA GLY A 237 -0.99 -8.78 -4.50
C GLY A 237 -0.54 -8.39 -5.91
N VAL A 238 0.75 -8.22 -6.13
CA VAL A 238 1.35 -7.90 -7.45
C VAL A 238 1.06 -9.05 -8.40
N PHE A 239 1.42 -10.27 -8.01
CA PHE A 239 1.18 -11.49 -8.79
C PHE A 239 -0.30 -11.67 -9.17
N SER A 240 -1.23 -11.44 -8.23
CA SER A 240 -2.67 -11.50 -8.52
C SER A 240 -3.09 -10.50 -9.61
N ASN A 241 -2.53 -9.29 -9.61
CA ASN A 241 -2.83 -8.27 -10.61
C ASN A 241 -2.19 -8.58 -11.96
N ASP A 242 -0.98 -9.13 -11.98
CA ASP A 242 -0.27 -9.50 -13.21
C ASP A 242 -0.94 -10.67 -13.92
N LEU A 243 -1.43 -11.66 -13.16
CA LEU A 243 -2.24 -12.76 -13.72
C LEU A 243 -3.49 -12.26 -14.48
N VAL A 244 -4.21 -11.30 -13.90
CA VAL A 244 -5.42 -10.73 -14.54
C VAL A 244 -5.07 -9.94 -15.81
N ARG A 245 -3.92 -9.29 -15.85
CA ARG A 245 -3.45 -8.59 -17.05
C ARG A 245 -2.99 -9.57 -18.14
N ALA A 246 -2.30 -10.64 -17.73
CA ALA A 246 -1.82 -11.68 -18.64
C ALA A 246 -2.95 -12.53 -19.23
N PHE A 247 -4.02 -12.76 -18.46
CA PHE A 247 -5.18 -13.58 -18.84
C PHE A 247 -6.49 -12.84 -18.56
N PRO A 248 -6.83 -11.79 -19.34
CA PRO A 248 -7.89 -10.84 -19.02
C PRO A 248 -9.31 -11.42 -19.01
N ALA A 249 -9.53 -12.53 -19.70
CA ALA A 249 -10.83 -13.23 -19.75
C ALA A 249 -11.04 -14.20 -18.56
N ARG A 250 -10.02 -14.40 -17.70
CA ARG A 250 -10.03 -15.43 -16.65
C ARG A 250 -9.98 -14.79 -15.26
N ALA A 251 -10.73 -15.36 -14.30
CA ALA A 251 -10.58 -15.07 -12.88
C ALA A 251 -9.36 -15.79 -12.30
N HIS A 252 -8.75 -15.20 -11.26
CA HIS A 252 -7.60 -15.79 -10.60
C HIS A 252 -7.76 -15.76 -9.09
N ALA A 253 -7.56 -16.93 -8.44
CA ALA A 253 -7.42 -17.05 -7.01
C ALA A 253 -5.96 -17.36 -6.66
N VAL A 254 -5.35 -16.53 -5.83
CA VAL A 254 -4.00 -16.73 -5.31
C VAL A 254 -4.10 -17.03 -3.83
N LEU A 255 -3.69 -18.24 -3.46
CA LEU A 255 -3.67 -18.74 -2.09
C LEU A 255 -2.26 -18.59 -1.54
N THR A 256 -2.08 -17.92 -0.41
CA THR A 256 -0.78 -17.85 0.29
C THR A 256 -0.88 -18.66 1.56
N GLU A 257 -0.04 -19.67 1.70
CA GLU A 257 0.02 -20.53 2.88
C GLU A 257 0.38 -19.73 4.15
N ARG A 258 -0.21 -20.13 5.27
CA ARG A 258 0.03 -19.56 6.61
C ARG A 258 0.63 -20.61 7.55
N ASN A 259 1.25 -20.15 8.65
CA ASN A 259 1.88 -21.01 9.65
C ASN A 259 0.90 -22.04 10.29
N ASP A 260 -0.39 -21.74 10.33
CA ASP A 260 -1.43 -22.59 10.91
C ASP A 260 -2.07 -23.56 9.90
N GLY A 261 -1.50 -23.67 8.69
CA GLY A 261 -2.02 -24.52 7.61
C GLY A 261 -3.25 -23.95 6.89
N SER A 262 -3.74 -22.77 7.26
CA SER A 262 -4.78 -22.04 6.52
C SER A 262 -4.16 -21.25 5.36
N PHE A 263 -5.03 -20.66 4.51
CA PHE A 263 -4.64 -19.80 3.41
C PHE A 263 -5.16 -18.37 3.58
N LEU A 264 -4.33 -17.39 3.23
CA LEU A 264 -4.79 -16.07 2.82
C LEU A 264 -5.13 -16.16 1.34
N VAL A 265 -6.36 -15.78 0.95
CA VAL A 265 -6.82 -15.86 -0.44
C VAL A 265 -7.03 -14.48 -1.01
N SER A 266 -6.54 -14.27 -2.23
CA SER A 266 -6.81 -13.10 -3.05
C SER A 266 -7.51 -13.54 -4.33
N VAL A 267 -8.73 -13.05 -4.56
CA VAL A 267 -9.49 -13.31 -5.78
C VAL A 267 -9.52 -12.05 -6.63
N ARG A 268 -9.27 -12.21 -7.92
CA ARG A 268 -9.43 -11.16 -8.93
C ARG A 268 -10.41 -11.66 -9.98
N ALA A 269 -11.45 -10.88 -10.22
CA ALA A 269 -12.37 -11.11 -11.33
C ALA A 269 -11.66 -10.92 -12.69
N PRO A 270 -12.19 -11.49 -13.78
CA PRO A 270 -11.65 -11.25 -15.12
C PRO A 270 -11.57 -9.75 -15.42
N PHE A 271 -10.48 -9.30 -16.03
CA PHE A 271 -10.31 -7.88 -16.37
C PHE A 271 -11.42 -7.37 -17.31
N GLU A 272 -11.92 -8.24 -18.18
CA GLU A 272 -12.99 -7.93 -19.14
C GLU A 272 -14.38 -7.85 -18.49
N ARG A 273 -14.62 -8.52 -17.33
CA ARG A 273 -15.94 -8.55 -16.68
C ARG A 273 -15.98 -7.76 -15.36
N ARG A 274 -14.90 -7.77 -14.56
CA ARG A 274 -14.69 -7.06 -13.30
C ARG A 274 -15.76 -7.30 -12.21
N THR A 275 -16.43 -8.44 -12.23
CA THR A 275 -17.47 -8.82 -11.26
C THR A 275 -17.29 -10.23 -10.76
N GLY A 276 -17.89 -10.57 -9.61
CA GLY A 276 -17.96 -11.92 -9.06
C GLY A 276 -16.94 -12.22 -7.95
N ALA A 277 -15.85 -11.45 -7.78
CA ALA A 277 -14.87 -11.75 -6.74
C ALA A 277 -15.45 -11.63 -5.33
N GLU A 278 -16.27 -10.61 -5.08
CA GLU A 278 -17.00 -10.44 -3.82
C GLU A 278 -18.01 -11.58 -3.60
N THR A 279 -18.76 -11.95 -4.64
CA THR A 279 -19.73 -13.05 -4.61
C THR A 279 -19.10 -14.37 -4.16
N VAL A 280 -17.90 -14.67 -4.65
CA VAL A 280 -17.14 -15.85 -4.24
C VAL A 280 -16.64 -15.70 -2.80
N CYS A 281 -15.97 -14.62 -2.47
CA CYS A 281 -15.29 -14.48 -1.18
C CYS A 281 -16.26 -14.35 0.00
N SER A 282 -17.39 -13.65 -0.15
CA SER A 282 -18.38 -13.43 0.92
C SER A 282 -19.11 -14.70 1.36
N GLN A 283 -18.95 -15.82 0.66
CA GLN A 283 -19.43 -17.14 1.10
C GLN A 283 -18.60 -17.71 2.26
N PHE A 284 -17.47 -17.13 2.60
CA PHE A 284 -16.55 -17.59 3.64
C PHE A 284 -16.53 -16.63 4.83
N ALA A 285 -16.40 -17.15 6.03
CA ALA A 285 -16.53 -16.40 7.29
C ALA A 285 -15.64 -15.17 7.42
N THR A 286 -14.46 -15.18 6.78
CA THR A 286 -13.49 -14.06 6.80
C THR A 286 -13.29 -13.42 5.41
N GLY A 287 -14.26 -13.68 4.52
CA GLY A 287 -14.23 -13.21 3.15
C GLY A 287 -14.97 -11.89 2.94
N GLY A 288 -14.56 -11.14 1.94
CA GLY A 288 -15.20 -9.90 1.52
C GLY A 288 -14.32 -9.11 0.56
N GLY A 289 -14.83 -7.97 0.10
CA GLY A 289 -14.08 -7.09 -0.80
C GLY A 289 -14.98 -6.31 -1.75
N ARG A 290 -14.51 -6.14 -2.98
CA ARG A 290 -15.24 -5.46 -4.07
C ARG A 290 -15.49 -6.45 -5.20
N GLU A 291 -16.41 -6.15 -6.09
CA GLU A 291 -16.75 -7.00 -7.25
C GLU A 291 -15.54 -7.43 -8.10
N ALA A 292 -14.62 -6.50 -8.36
CA ALA A 292 -13.43 -6.79 -9.17
C ALA A 292 -12.28 -7.46 -8.40
N ALA A 293 -12.22 -7.29 -7.06
CA ALA A 293 -11.13 -7.78 -6.22
C ALA A 293 -11.60 -7.99 -4.79
N ALA A 294 -11.50 -9.22 -4.32
CA ALA A 294 -11.90 -9.63 -2.98
C ALA A 294 -10.87 -10.59 -2.37
N GLY A 295 -11.02 -10.92 -1.10
CA GLY A 295 -10.13 -11.85 -0.44
C GLY A 295 -10.79 -12.57 0.73
N ILE A 296 -10.14 -13.62 1.19
CA ILE A 296 -10.52 -14.37 2.40
C ILE A 296 -9.32 -14.32 3.33
N ASN A 297 -9.47 -13.67 4.47
CA ASN A 297 -8.33 -13.46 5.40
C ASN A 297 -7.81 -14.77 5.98
N ARG A 298 -8.69 -15.76 6.14
CA ARG A 298 -8.34 -17.08 6.65
C ARG A 298 -9.28 -18.13 6.07
N LEU A 299 -8.78 -18.91 5.11
CA LEU A 299 -9.46 -20.09 4.56
C LEU A 299 -8.85 -21.36 5.17
N PRO A 300 -9.58 -22.14 5.95
CA PRO A 300 -9.13 -23.46 6.41
C PRO A 300 -8.82 -24.38 5.21
N ALA A 301 -7.79 -25.22 5.31
CA ALA A 301 -7.37 -26.09 4.20
C ALA A 301 -8.50 -27.04 3.72
N GLU A 302 -9.34 -27.50 4.63
CA GLU A 302 -10.51 -28.35 4.35
C GLU A 302 -11.62 -27.66 3.54
N GLN A 303 -11.56 -26.32 3.41
CA GLN A 303 -12.51 -25.54 2.60
C GLN A 303 -12.00 -25.24 1.19
N LEU A 304 -10.85 -25.76 0.77
CA LEU A 304 -10.29 -25.51 -0.55
C LEU A 304 -11.21 -25.98 -1.68
N ASP A 305 -11.80 -27.17 -1.54
CA ASP A 305 -12.74 -27.71 -2.53
C ASP A 305 -14.02 -26.84 -2.62
N GLN A 306 -14.48 -26.28 -1.49
CA GLN A 306 -15.59 -25.34 -1.45
C GLN A 306 -15.25 -24.05 -2.23
N LEU A 307 -14.02 -23.53 -2.07
CA LEU A 307 -13.55 -22.36 -2.83
C LEU A 307 -13.52 -22.64 -4.34
N ILE A 308 -12.98 -23.80 -4.75
CA ILE A 308 -12.95 -24.22 -6.16
C ILE A 308 -14.38 -24.35 -6.72
N GLY A 309 -15.31 -24.92 -5.96
CA GLY A 309 -16.73 -25.02 -6.33
C GLY A 309 -17.39 -23.64 -6.49
N ALA A 310 -17.10 -22.70 -5.59
CA ALA A 310 -17.62 -21.32 -5.67
C ALA A 310 -17.07 -20.57 -6.89
N LEU A 311 -15.78 -20.74 -7.21
CA LEU A 311 -15.14 -20.17 -8.40
C LEU A 311 -15.75 -20.74 -9.68
N SER A 312 -15.97 -22.06 -9.73
CA SER A 312 -16.58 -22.72 -10.88
C SER A 312 -18.02 -22.25 -11.11
N ALA A 313 -18.82 -22.14 -10.05
CA ALA A 313 -20.20 -21.66 -10.15
C ALA A 313 -20.30 -20.20 -10.64
N GLU A 314 -19.31 -19.35 -10.31
CA GLU A 314 -19.32 -17.94 -10.70
C GLU A 314 -18.72 -17.71 -12.10
N TYR A 315 -17.68 -18.50 -12.51
CA TYR A 315 -16.88 -18.15 -13.68
C TYR A 315 -16.92 -19.16 -14.82
N ASP A 316 -17.39 -20.41 -14.58
CA ASP A 316 -17.59 -21.43 -15.63
C ASP A 316 -19.07 -21.72 -15.91
N GLY A 317 -20.00 -21.00 -15.22
CA GLY A 317 -21.45 -21.17 -15.37
C GLY A 317 -22.06 -20.43 -16.55
#